data_707da42631426382577de871fa0c4a40
#
_entry.id   707da42631426382577de871fa0c4a40
#
_cell.length_a   1.000
_cell.length_b   1.000
_cell.length_c   1.000
_cell.angle_alpha   90.00
_cell.angle_beta   90.00
_cell.angle_gamma   90.00
#
_symmetry.space_group_name_H-M   'P 1'
#
loop_
_entity.id
_entity.type
_entity.pdbx_description
1 polymer ?
#
loop_
_entity_poly.entity_id
_entity_poly.type
_entity_poly.pdbx_seq_one_letter_code
_entity_poly.pdbx_strand_id
1 'polypeptide(L)'
;MSTDVDFIIVGGGLAGSMLALELIERGASVLIFDKPMEGAASPIAAGLANPVSGKRLVYEPELEQKQTALKLFARKLEQLSGQNVLSEILQTRFLNDQQVSELKTRQLEISNSAYVQAKSEKVLTIENTLRLDIPKTCR
;
A
#
# COMPACT_ATOMS: atom_id res chain seq x y z
N MET A 1 12.44 -13.21 -35.77
CA MET A 1 11.17 -12.93 -35.10
C MET A 1 11.32 -11.56 -34.45
N SER A 2 10.54 -10.55 -34.88
CA SER A 2 10.53 -9.25 -34.20
C SER A 2 9.87 -9.44 -32.84
N THR A 3 10.54 -8.99 -31.78
CA THR A 3 9.99 -8.98 -30.42
C THR A 3 9.46 -7.58 -30.14
N ASP A 4 8.55 -7.12 -31.01
CA ASP A 4 7.91 -5.82 -30.81
C ASP A 4 6.97 -5.95 -29.62
N VAL A 5 7.17 -5.10 -28.64
CA VAL A 5 6.30 -4.99 -27.45
C VAL A 5 5.77 -3.56 -27.37
N ASP A 6 4.54 -3.39 -26.85
CA ASP A 6 3.92 -2.07 -26.72
C ASP A 6 4.58 -1.25 -25.61
N PHE A 7 5.03 -1.94 -24.53
CA PHE A 7 5.62 -1.27 -23.37
C PHE A 7 6.84 -2.01 -22.83
N ILE A 8 7.84 -1.24 -22.43
CA ILE A 8 9.00 -1.71 -21.68
C ILE A 8 8.94 -1.08 -20.28
N ILE A 9 8.95 -1.92 -19.25
CA ILE A 9 8.96 -1.49 -17.85
C ILE A 9 10.35 -1.79 -17.27
N VAL A 10 10.97 -0.78 -16.68
CA VAL A 10 12.26 -0.94 -15.98
C VAL A 10 12.00 -0.99 -14.48
N GLY A 11 12.25 -2.16 -13.90
CA GLY A 11 12.01 -2.48 -12.49
C GLY A 11 10.78 -3.38 -12.29
N GLY A 12 11.00 -4.59 -11.79
CA GLY A 12 9.98 -5.60 -11.46
C GLY A 12 9.52 -5.55 -10.00
N GLY A 13 9.71 -4.42 -9.31
CA GLY A 13 9.17 -4.20 -7.98
C GLY A 13 7.65 -4.04 -7.98
N LEU A 14 7.04 -3.75 -6.82
CA LEU A 14 5.58 -3.65 -6.68
C LEU A 14 4.95 -2.73 -7.73
N ALA A 15 5.48 -1.52 -7.92
CA ALA A 15 4.92 -0.56 -8.87
C ALA A 15 5.00 -1.04 -10.32
N GLY A 16 6.16 -1.58 -10.74
CA GLY A 16 6.33 -2.10 -12.11
C GLY A 16 5.45 -3.32 -12.37
N SER A 17 5.32 -4.22 -11.39
CA SER A 17 4.45 -5.40 -11.51
C SER A 17 2.97 -5.03 -11.58
N MET A 18 2.53 -4.04 -10.77
CA MET A 18 1.15 -3.53 -10.84
C MET A 18 0.86 -2.90 -12.19
N LEU A 19 1.78 -2.07 -12.70
CA LEU A 19 1.63 -1.45 -14.01
C LEU A 19 1.60 -2.48 -15.13
N ALA A 20 2.48 -3.48 -15.08
CA ALA A 20 2.50 -4.56 -16.07
C ALA A 20 1.18 -5.32 -16.10
N LEU A 21 0.65 -5.69 -14.94
CA LEU A 21 -0.62 -6.41 -14.86
C LEU A 21 -1.77 -5.60 -15.46
N GLU A 22 -1.85 -4.32 -15.15
CA GLU A 22 -2.87 -3.41 -15.69
C GLU A 22 -2.77 -3.25 -17.21
N LEU A 23 -1.56 -3.14 -17.76
CA LEU A 23 -1.33 -3.05 -19.20
C LEU A 23 -1.70 -4.35 -19.93
N ILE A 24 -1.32 -5.50 -19.37
CA ILE A 24 -1.65 -6.82 -19.92
C ILE A 24 -3.18 -7.02 -19.97
N GLU A 25 -3.90 -6.63 -18.93
CA GLU A 25 -5.37 -6.72 -18.91
C GLU A 25 -6.03 -5.84 -19.98
N ARG A 26 -5.37 -4.75 -20.35
CA ARG A 26 -5.81 -3.88 -21.45
C ARG A 26 -5.39 -4.39 -22.84
N GLY A 27 -4.81 -5.58 -22.90
CA GLY A 27 -4.39 -6.24 -24.14
C GLY A 27 -3.03 -5.80 -24.66
N ALA A 28 -2.25 -5.05 -23.89
CA ALA A 28 -0.91 -4.63 -24.29
C ALA A 28 0.12 -5.74 -24.04
N SER A 29 1.11 -5.83 -24.93
CA SER A 29 2.29 -6.65 -24.75
C SER A 29 3.34 -5.89 -23.92
N VAL A 30 3.87 -6.54 -22.88
CA VAL A 30 4.76 -5.90 -21.90
C VAL A 30 6.04 -6.71 -21.73
N LEU A 31 7.16 -6.02 -21.71
CA LEU A 31 8.47 -6.58 -21.36
C LEU A 31 8.97 -5.89 -20.08
N ILE A 32 9.33 -6.69 -19.06
CA ILE A 32 9.89 -6.17 -17.81
C ILE A 32 11.39 -6.45 -17.78
N PHE A 33 12.19 -5.40 -17.64
CA PHE A 33 13.60 -5.50 -17.30
C PHE A 33 13.78 -5.26 -15.79
N ASP A 34 14.25 -6.26 -15.09
CA ASP A 34 14.57 -6.16 -13.67
C ASP A 34 15.95 -6.72 -13.36
N LYS A 35 16.57 -6.16 -12.33
CA LYS A 35 17.82 -6.66 -11.79
C LYS A 35 17.62 -6.98 -10.31
N PRO A 36 17.85 -8.23 -9.89
CA PRO A 36 17.85 -8.57 -8.48
C PRO A 36 18.79 -7.66 -7.71
N MET A 37 18.25 -6.93 -6.74
CA MET A 37 19.02 -6.01 -5.89
C MET A 37 18.86 -6.42 -4.44
N GLU A 38 20.01 -6.66 -3.77
CA GLU A 38 20.02 -6.80 -2.32
C GLU A 38 19.50 -5.51 -1.68
N GLY A 39 18.54 -5.63 -0.75
CA GLY A 39 17.90 -4.47 -0.13
C GLY A 39 16.79 -3.80 -0.94
N ALA A 40 16.30 -4.44 -2.01
CA ALA A 40 15.13 -3.95 -2.75
C ALA A 40 13.94 -3.72 -1.80
N ALA A 41 13.26 -2.56 -1.94
CA ALA A 41 12.23 -2.13 -1.00
C ALA A 41 10.99 -3.05 -0.97
N SER A 42 10.53 -3.52 -2.13
CA SER A 42 9.29 -4.29 -2.23
C SER A 42 9.31 -5.62 -1.45
N PRO A 43 10.41 -6.41 -1.43
CA PRO A 43 10.47 -7.64 -0.63
C PRO A 43 10.56 -7.41 0.89
N ILE A 44 11.00 -6.23 1.32
CA ILE A 44 11.20 -5.88 2.74
C ILE A 44 10.06 -5.06 3.30
N ALA A 45 9.23 -4.46 2.44
CA ALA A 45 8.11 -3.64 2.84
C ALA A 45 7.09 -4.46 3.65
N ALA A 46 6.54 -3.84 4.68
CA ALA A 46 5.50 -4.46 5.53
C ALA A 46 4.15 -4.62 4.82
N GLY A 47 4.01 -4.13 3.59
CA GLY A 47 2.77 -4.21 2.81
C GLY A 47 1.63 -3.35 3.34
N LEU A 48 1.91 -2.39 4.21
CA LEU A 48 0.88 -1.60 4.88
C LEU A 48 0.46 -0.38 4.04
N ALA A 49 -0.85 -0.26 3.79
CA ALA A 49 -1.50 0.93 3.26
C ALA A 49 -2.27 1.62 4.40
N ASN A 50 -1.62 2.61 5.01
CA ASN A 50 -2.11 3.30 6.18
C ASN A 50 -2.96 4.53 5.82
N PRO A 51 -4.13 4.74 6.47
CA PRO A 51 -4.88 5.97 6.35
C PRO A 51 -4.11 7.22 6.80
N VAL A 52 -3.20 7.04 7.76
CA VAL A 52 -2.37 8.11 8.33
C VAL A 52 -0.91 7.71 8.27
N SER A 53 -0.08 8.52 7.66
CA SER A 53 1.33 8.21 7.42
C SER A 53 2.31 9.23 8.02
N GLY A 54 3.58 8.81 8.08
CA GLY A 54 4.70 9.64 8.48
C GLY A 54 4.74 10.00 9.97
N LYS A 55 5.79 10.71 10.35
CA LYS A 55 6.00 11.20 11.74
C LYS A 55 4.98 12.28 12.13
N ARG A 56 4.55 13.08 11.15
CA ARG A 56 3.60 14.18 11.35
C ARG A 56 2.14 13.77 11.31
N LEU A 57 1.84 12.48 11.23
CA LEU A 57 0.47 11.95 11.22
C LEU A 57 -0.40 12.60 10.12
N VAL A 58 0.14 12.65 8.91
CA VAL A 58 -0.57 13.23 7.76
C VAL A 58 -1.60 12.23 7.27
N TYR A 59 -2.83 12.71 7.14
CA TYR A 59 -3.92 11.95 6.53
C TYR A 59 -3.63 11.74 5.02
N GLU A 60 -3.88 10.53 4.53
CA GLU A 60 -3.63 10.20 3.13
C GLU A 60 -4.69 10.83 2.24
N PRO A 61 -4.34 11.77 1.34
CA PRO A 61 -5.29 12.33 0.41
C PRO A 61 -5.80 11.24 -0.54
N GLU A 62 -7.08 11.34 -0.92
CA GLU A 62 -7.73 10.37 -1.83
C GLU A 62 -7.72 8.93 -1.30
N LEU A 63 -7.72 8.76 0.03
CA LEU A 63 -7.62 7.46 0.69
C LEU A 63 -8.61 6.44 0.15
N GLU A 64 -9.88 6.82 -0.01
CA GLU A 64 -10.94 5.90 -0.46
C GLU A 64 -10.67 5.38 -1.89
N GLN A 65 -10.20 6.26 -2.78
CA GLN A 65 -9.85 5.89 -4.16
C GLN A 65 -8.65 4.94 -4.17
N LYS A 66 -7.61 5.25 -3.37
CA LYS A 66 -6.40 4.43 -3.26
C LYS A 66 -6.70 3.06 -2.64
N GLN A 67 -7.52 3.02 -1.60
CA GLN A 67 -7.95 1.75 -1.00
C GLN A 67 -8.81 0.92 -1.96
N THR A 68 -9.70 1.55 -2.71
CA THR A 68 -10.51 0.87 -3.73
C THR A 68 -9.61 0.27 -4.81
N ALA A 69 -8.66 1.04 -5.33
CA ALA A 69 -7.70 0.54 -6.32
C ALA A 69 -6.87 -0.62 -5.77
N LEU A 70 -6.38 -0.53 -4.52
CA LEU A 70 -5.64 -1.60 -3.87
C LEU A 70 -6.49 -2.87 -3.68
N LYS A 71 -7.75 -2.74 -3.28
CA LYS A 71 -8.67 -3.88 -3.13
C LYS A 71 -8.95 -4.56 -4.48
N LEU A 72 -9.11 -3.80 -5.54
CA LEU A 72 -9.28 -4.35 -6.89
C LEU A 72 -8.03 -5.11 -7.35
N PHE A 73 -6.85 -4.50 -7.16
CA PHE A 73 -5.58 -5.15 -7.48
C PHE A 73 -5.37 -6.44 -6.67
N ALA A 74 -5.66 -6.42 -5.37
CA ALA A 74 -5.53 -7.60 -4.53
C ALA A 74 -6.42 -8.74 -4.99
N ARG A 75 -7.68 -8.47 -5.36
CA ARG A 75 -8.59 -9.49 -5.93
C ARG A 75 -8.03 -10.14 -7.19
N LYS A 76 -7.36 -9.36 -8.06
CA LYS A 76 -6.70 -9.90 -9.26
C LYS A 76 -5.56 -10.85 -8.87
N LEU A 77 -4.73 -10.46 -7.91
CA LEU A 77 -3.65 -11.30 -7.41
C LEU A 77 -4.19 -12.58 -6.75
N GLU A 78 -5.28 -12.50 -5.99
CA GLU A 78 -5.93 -13.65 -5.37
C GLU A 78 -6.47 -14.62 -6.41
N GLN A 79 -7.07 -14.12 -7.48
CA GLN A 79 -7.52 -14.95 -8.61
C GLN A 79 -6.38 -15.68 -9.32
N LEU A 80 -5.24 -14.99 -9.51
CA LEU A 80 -4.07 -15.56 -10.17
C LEU A 80 -3.29 -16.54 -9.28
N SER A 81 -3.19 -16.26 -7.99
CA SER A 81 -2.39 -17.04 -7.05
C SER A 81 -3.16 -18.13 -6.31
N GLY A 82 -4.48 -18.02 -6.25
CA GLY A 82 -5.32 -18.87 -5.40
C GLY A 82 -5.14 -18.65 -3.89
N GLN A 83 -4.48 -17.55 -3.49
CA GLN A 83 -4.16 -17.24 -2.10
C GLN A 83 -4.74 -15.90 -1.71
N ASN A 84 -5.20 -15.77 -0.45
CA ASN A 84 -5.62 -14.49 0.09
C ASN A 84 -4.39 -13.60 0.30
N VAL A 85 -4.36 -12.44 -0.33
CA VAL A 85 -3.23 -11.51 -0.28
C VAL A 85 -3.55 -10.19 0.42
N LEU A 86 -4.81 -9.91 0.74
CA LEU A 86 -5.23 -8.68 1.39
C LEU A 86 -5.93 -8.97 2.70
N SER A 87 -5.52 -8.28 3.75
CA SER A 87 -6.17 -8.29 5.05
C SER A 87 -6.40 -6.88 5.57
N GLU A 88 -7.47 -6.69 6.29
CA GLU A 88 -7.72 -5.46 7.05
C GLU A 88 -7.25 -5.66 8.47
N ILE A 89 -6.44 -4.74 8.97
CA ILE A 89 -5.84 -4.82 10.30
C ILE A 89 -6.11 -3.57 11.12
N LEU A 90 -6.16 -3.74 12.41
CA LEU A 90 -6.16 -2.66 13.38
C LEU A 90 -4.71 -2.34 13.76
N GLN A 91 -4.29 -1.10 13.52
CA GLN A 91 -2.96 -0.65 13.89
C GLN A 91 -3.02 0.18 15.18
N THR A 92 -2.17 -0.16 16.14
CA THR A 92 -1.96 0.67 17.34
C THR A 92 -0.65 1.42 17.19
N ARG A 93 -0.69 2.74 17.38
CA ARG A 93 0.47 3.61 17.29
C ARG A 93 0.72 4.33 18.59
N PHE A 94 1.93 4.19 19.12
CA PHE A 94 2.40 4.94 20.27
C PHE A 94 3.01 6.26 19.84
N LEU A 95 2.63 7.34 20.52
CA LEU A 95 3.03 8.70 20.17
C LEU A 95 4.09 9.22 21.16
N ASN A 96 5.07 9.93 20.65
CA ASN A 96 5.95 10.75 21.46
C ASN A 96 5.30 12.12 21.74
N ASP A 97 5.90 12.91 22.64
CA ASP A 97 5.34 14.18 23.09
C ASP A 97 5.19 15.21 21.95
N GLN A 98 6.12 15.22 20.98
CA GLN A 98 6.02 16.05 19.79
C GLN A 98 4.80 15.66 18.95
N GLN A 99 4.59 14.39 18.73
CA GLN A 99 3.43 13.88 17.97
C GLN A 99 2.12 14.15 18.68
N VAL A 100 2.08 14.08 20.01
CA VAL A 100 0.91 14.46 20.80
C VAL A 100 0.59 15.95 20.60
N SER A 101 1.60 16.82 20.63
CA SER A 101 1.43 18.25 20.39
C SER A 101 0.92 18.54 18.98
N GLU A 102 1.49 17.90 17.96
CA GLU A 102 1.04 18.01 16.57
C GLU A 102 -0.40 17.53 16.38
N LEU A 103 -0.79 16.45 17.06
CA LEU A 103 -2.17 15.94 17.07
C LEU A 103 -3.14 16.93 17.68
N LYS A 104 -2.81 17.52 18.82
CA LYS A 104 -3.64 18.54 19.47
C LYS A 104 -3.90 19.73 18.56
N THR A 105 -2.90 20.15 17.81
CA THR A 105 -3.02 21.26 16.83
C THR A 105 -3.89 20.88 15.61
N ARG A 106 -3.94 19.60 15.23
CA ARG A 106 -4.73 19.08 14.09
C ARG A 106 -5.98 18.31 14.51
N GLN A 107 -6.38 18.43 15.75
CA GLN A 107 -7.46 17.63 16.35
C GLN A 107 -8.78 17.71 15.56
N LEU A 108 -9.06 18.83 14.90
CA LEU A 108 -10.23 19.01 14.03
C LEU A 108 -10.19 18.14 12.76
N GLU A 109 -9.02 17.89 12.20
CA GLU A 109 -8.88 17.05 10.99
C GLU A 109 -8.96 15.56 11.33
N ILE A 110 -8.44 15.18 12.49
CA ILE A 110 -8.30 13.77 12.91
C ILE A 110 -9.54 13.28 13.64
N SER A 111 -10.18 14.12 14.47
CA SER A 111 -11.38 13.74 15.22
C SER A 111 -12.62 13.53 14.35
N ASN A 112 -12.64 14.11 13.14
CA ASN A 112 -13.68 13.86 12.14
C ASN A 112 -13.35 12.66 11.22
N SER A 113 -12.21 12.02 11.42
CA SER A 113 -11.82 10.86 10.64
C SER A 113 -12.48 9.60 11.20
N ALA A 114 -13.23 8.90 10.37
CA ALA A 114 -13.78 7.59 10.70
C ALA A 114 -12.69 6.50 10.92
N TYR A 115 -11.41 6.82 10.68
CA TYR A 115 -10.31 5.86 10.64
C TYR A 115 -9.34 5.96 11.81
N VAL A 116 -9.40 7.03 12.62
CA VAL A 116 -8.44 7.26 13.70
C VAL A 116 -9.16 7.54 15.00
N GLN A 117 -8.86 6.75 16.02
CA GLN A 117 -9.41 6.92 17.36
C GLN A 117 -8.29 7.09 18.37
N ALA A 118 -8.38 8.14 19.21
CA ALA A 118 -7.48 8.30 20.34
C ALA A 118 -7.97 7.42 21.50
N LYS A 119 -7.20 6.41 21.89
CA LYS A 119 -7.47 5.58 23.09
C LYS A 119 -6.96 6.23 24.36
N SER A 120 -5.89 7.00 24.27
CA SER A 120 -5.32 7.80 25.36
C SER A 120 -4.48 8.92 24.77
N GLU A 121 -3.93 9.79 25.63
CA GLU A 121 -3.10 10.91 25.16
C GLU A 121 -1.92 10.49 24.27
N LYS A 122 -1.35 9.31 24.50
CA LYS A 122 -0.18 8.79 23.75
C LYS A 122 -0.47 7.55 22.90
N VAL A 123 -1.73 7.16 22.73
CA VAL A 123 -2.09 5.96 21.98
C VAL A 123 -3.19 6.25 20.97
N LEU A 124 -2.87 6.05 19.71
CA LEU A 124 -3.83 6.06 18.60
C LEU A 124 -4.14 4.66 18.14
N THR A 125 -5.39 4.44 17.80
CA THR A 125 -5.82 3.29 17.01
C THR A 125 -6.17 3.76 15.61
N ILE A 126 -5.63 3.09 14.60
CA ILE A 126 -5.89 3.38 13.19
C ILE A 126 -6.64 2.19 12.63
N GLU A 127 -7.89 2.43 12.24
CA GLU A 127 -8.77 1.45 11.61
C GLU A 127 -8.58 1.42 10.11
N ASN A 128 -9.10 0.39 9.45
CA ASN A 128 -9.05 0.22 7.99
C ASN A 128 -7.63 0.32 7.38
N THR A 129 -6.61 -0.06 8.16
CA THR A 129 -5.29 -0.28 7.59
C THR A 129 -5.32 -1.55 6.76
N LEU A 130 -5.01 -1.45 5.49
CA LEU A 130 -4.90 -2.61 4.60
C LEU A 130 -3.48 -3.15 4.63
N ARG A 131 -3.36 -4.46 4.71
CA ARG A 131 -2.07 -5.16 4.61
C ARG A 131 -2.11 -6.08 3.39
N LEU A 132 -1.15 -5.87 2.50
CA LEU A 132 -0.92 -6.68 1.31
C LEU A 132 0.21 -7.67 1.58
N ASP A 133 -0.12 -8.95 1.66
CA ASP A 133 0.82 -10.05 1.84
C ASP A 133 1.02 -10.77 0.49
N ILE A 134 2.06 -10.41 -0.26
CA ILE A 134 2.36 -11.04 -1.54
C ILE A 134 3.05 -12.39 -1.28
N PRO A 135 2.48 -13.51 -1.74
CA PRO A 135 3.06 -14.83 -1.56
C PRO A 135 4.46 -14.93 -2.15
N LYS A 136 5.36 -15.61 -1.46
CA LYS A 136 6.75 -15.81 -1.92
C LYS A 136 6.84 -16.58 -3.25
N THR A 137 5.81 -17.33 -3.59
CA THR A 137 5.70 -18.10 -4.83
C THR A 137 5.39 -17.25 -6.06
N CYS A 138 5.04 -15.97 -5.88
CA CYS A 138 4.80 -15.01 -6.96
C CYS A 138 6.04 -14.14 -7.25
N ARG A 139 7.25 -14.58 -6.83
CA ARG A 139 8.52 -13.89 -7.03
C ARG A 139 9.30 -14.47 -8.17
#